data_e594f280dbf6893af669ad5f66e20939
#
_entry.id   e594f280dbf6893af669ad5f66e20939
#
_cell.length_a   1.000
_cell.length_b   1.000
_cell.length_c   1.000
_cell.angle_alpha   90.00
_cell.angle_beta   90.00
_cell.angle_gamma   90.00
#
_symmetry.space_group_name_H-M   'P 1'
#
loop_
_entity.id
_entity.type
_entity.pdbx_description
1 polymer ?
#
loop_
_entity_poly.entity_id
_entity_poly.type
_entity_poly.pdbx_seq_one_letter_code
_entity_poly.pdbx_strand_id
1 'polypeptide(L)'
;MRRRALGAISAAVALTLPWVVVVGATDLLPWLATTAGFEYRAPALLATLATLETVIVTGLAVLGSAFLLAWAAETAEKDVPQAFAIAVLAVLAVAPEYAVDALYAWNAGQFAGTPRGIEAGNLAVANMTGANRILIGIGWAGVALFTIFRRGSAADPAVEKRPGVLSDVVVLDREIGLEIVFLLLATLWAFLVPLNGGIDIFDMLFLVGLYVCYIAVILRGEVEPDMDHVGVPAYLQRFPKPARIATVVLLFAYSGALIFTAVEPFAHGLETLGEGVGIPSFFMIQWIAPLASEAPELIVVVYLVNKARSTAGFNALISSKLNQWTLLIGTLVVVHSLALGQYGVLAFDFKQSAEIWLTAAQSFFAIALLIRFEISVREALTLLVLFLSQVFLEFALIREVVALPVSSTDILLIYSAIYVVLGTVLFVSRRRAFGRLVRRTAGTVGDAMSTGGEQPHSADD
;
A
#
# COMPACT_ATOMS: atom_id res chain seq x y z
N MET A 1 27.12 -4.36 -9.71
CA MET A 1 26.16 -4.37 -8.59
C MET A 1 26.49 -3.29 -7.55
N ARG A 2 27.65 -3.30 -6.89
CA ARG A 2 28.06 -2.34 -5.82
C ARG A 2 27.81 -0.87 -6.16
N ARG A 3 28.31 -0.34 -7.28
CA ARG A 3 28.15 1.07 -7.67
C ARG A 3 26.68 1.48 -7.83
N ARG A 4 25.85 0.60 -8.39
CA ARG A 4 24.40 0.87 -8.56
C ARG A 4 23.66 0.86 -7.23
N ALA A 5 23.96 -0.09 -6.34
CA ALA A 5 23.35 -0.16 -5.01
C ALA A 5 23.74 1.05 -4.15
N LEU A 6 25.02 1.40 -4.11
CA LEU A 6 25.49 2.61 -3.42
C LEU A 6 24.86 3.87 -4.00
N GLY A 7 24.76 3.98 -5.34
CA GLY A 7 24.08 5.11 -5.98
C GLY A 7 22.61 5.22 -5.59
N ALA A 8 21.89 4.10 -5.50
CA ALA A 8 20.49 4.09 -5.07
C ALA A 8 20.34 4.49 -3.59
N ILE A 9 21.18 3.94 -2.71
CA ILE A 9 21.20 4.33 -1.29
C ILE A 9 21.51 5.82 -1.15
N SER A 10 22.55 6.31 -1.84
CA SER A 10 22.90 7.74 -1.79
C SER A 10 21.78 8.63 -2.31
N ALA A 11 21.06 8.20 -3.35
CA ALA A 11 19.90 8.93 -3.87
C ALA A 11 18.76 8.97 -2.85
N ALA A 12 18.40 7.83 -2.25
CA ALA A 12 17.36 7.79 -1.24
C ALA A 12 17.72 8.66 -0.01
N VAL A 13 18.96 8.59 0.47
CA VAL A 13 19.44 9.47 1.55
C VAL A 13 19.42 10.95 1.11
N ALA A 14 19.84 11.26 -0.11
CA ALA A 14 19.81 12.64 -0.62
C ALA A 14 18.40 13.23 -0.65
N LEU A 15 17.37 12.43 -0.92
CA LEU A 15 15.96 12.86 -0.85
C LEU A 15 15.56 13.29 0.56
N THR A 16 16.13 12.67 1.60
CA THR A 16 15.79 12.98 3.00
C THR A 16 16.57 14.17 3.58
N LEU A 17 17.75 14.51 3.02
CA LEU A 17 18.64 15.53 3.57
C LEU A 17 18.00 16.89 3.80
N PRO A 18 17.17 17.44 2.89
CA PRO A 18 16.52 18.74 3.13
C PRO A 18 15.71 18.75 4.43
N TRP A 19 14.93 17.69 4.69
CA TRP A 19 14.14 17.57 5.91
C TRP A 19 14.99 17.35 7.15
N VAL A 20 16.03 16.53 7.05
CA VAL A 20 17.01 16.35 8.14
C VAL A 20 17.63 17.70 8.57
N VAL A 21 17.94 18.56 7.58
CA VAL A 21 18.48 19.91 7.87
C VAL A 21 17.43 20.78 8.58
N VAL A 22 16.16 20.74 8.12
CA VAL A 22 15.08 21.49 8.75
C VAL A 22 14.89 21.04 10.20
N VAL A 23 14.61 19.76 10.45
CA VAL A 23 14.40 19.22 11.81
C VAL A 23 15.64 19.41 12.68
N GLY A 24 16.82 19.21 12.13
CA GLY A 24 18.07 19.48 12.84
C GLY A 24 18.19 20.91 13.33
N ALA A 25 17.83 21.88 12.48
CA ALA A 25 17.92 23.31 12.80
C ALA A 25 16.77 23.82 13.66
N THR A 26 15.53 23.30 13.47
CA THR A 26 14.34 23.83 14.16
C THR A 26 14.03 23.13 15.48
N ASP A 27 14.38 21.87 15.62
CA ASP A 27 14.00 21.07 16.79
C ASP A 27 15.22 20.55 17.57
N LEU A 28 16.16 19.84 16.90
CA LEU A 28 17.26 19.17 17.56
C LEU A 28 18.29 20.15 18.15
N LEU A 29 18.76 21.14 17.36
CA LEU A 29 19.75 22.11 17.83
C LEU A 29 19.19 23.04 18.90
N PRO A 30 17.96 23.58 18.84
CA PRO A 30 17.33 24.31 19.95
C PRO A 30 17.23 23.48 21.22
N TRP A 31 16.81 22.19 21.11
CA TRP A 31 16.72 21.31 22.25
C TRP A 31 18.11 21.05 22.90
N LEU A 32 19.14 20.76 22.10
CA LEU A 32 20.50 20.58 22.57
C LEU A 32 21.05 21.86 23.19
N ALA A 33 20.81 23.02 22.60
CA ALA A 33 21.24 24.31 23.11
C ALA A 33 20.63 24.61 24.49
N THR A 34 19.32 24.41 24.62
CA THR A 34 18.58 24.58 25.87
C THR A 34 19.14 23.65 26.96
N THR A 35 19.39 22.37 26.60
CA THR A 35 19.94 21.37 27.53
C THR A 35 21.37 21.69 27.94
N ALA A 36 22.16 22.28 27.05
CA ALA A 36 23.53 22.69 27.30
C ALA A 36 23.67 24.10 27.90
N GLY A 37 22.56 24.83 28.07
CA GLY A 37 22.53 26.13 28.74
C GLY A 37 22.98 27.31 27.88
N PHE A 38 22.85 27.21 26.53
CA PHE A 38 23.11 28.34 25.64
C PHE A 38 21.92 28.61 24.69
N GLU A 39 21.82 29.82 24.17
CA GLU A 39 20.76 30.21 23.22
C GLU A 39 21.16 29.80 21.79
N TYR A 40 20.24 29.10 21.09
CA TYR A 40 20.33 28.84 19.67
C TYR A 40 19.07 29.35 18.98
N ARG A 41 19.22 30.02 17.85
CA ARG A 41 18.12 30.49 17.01
C ARG A 41 18.25 29.87 15.63
N ALA A 42 17.21 29.12 15.23
CA ALA A 42 17.16 28.56 13.89
C ALA A 42 17.22 29.66 12.80
N PRO A 43 17.88 29.40 11.67
CA PRO A 43 17.84 30.31 10.53
C PRO A 43 16.39 30.57 10.09
N ALA A 44 16.02 31.85 9.90
CA ALA A 44 14.66 32.21 9.56
C ALA A 44 14.14 31.50 8.30
N LEU A 45 14.99 31.29 7.30
CA LEU A 45 14.67 30.54 6.07
C LEU A 45 14.17 29.13 6.36
N LEU A 46 14.74 28.43 7.34
CA LEU A 46 14.35 27.07 7.69
C LEU A 46 13.13 27.00 8.61
N ALA A 47 12.93 28.07 9.39
CA ALA A 47 11.78 28.20 10.30
C ALA A 47 10.49 28.65 9.59
N THR A 48 10.58 29.14 8.35
CA THR A 48 9.45 29.72 7.58
C THR A 48 9.41 29.22 6.14
N LEU A 49 9.38 27.90 5.97
CA LEU A 49 9.16 27.32 4.63
C LEU A 49 7.76 27.67 4.14
N ALA A 50 7.67 28.05 2.85
CA ALA A 50 6.37 28.20 2.20
C ALA A 50 5.68 26.81 2.09
N THR A 51 4.34 26.83 1.97
CA THR A 51 3.56 25.58 1.93
C THR A 51 4.04 24.59 0.87
N LEU A 52 4.32 25.06 -0.35
CA LEU A 52 4.82 24.22 -1.43
C LEU A 52 6.21 23.63 -1.12
N GLU A 53 7.11 24.44 -0.53
CA GLU A 53 8.44 24.01 -0.13
C GLU A 53 8.34 22.94 0.98
N THR A 54 7.44 23.12 1.95
CA THR A 54 7.16 22.12 2.99
C THR A 54 6.69 20.81 2.38
N VAL A 55 5.69 20.84 1.49
CA VAL A 55 5.18 19.63 0.81
C VAL A 55 6.28 18.92 0.04
N ILE A 56 7.10 19.66 -0.72
CA ILE A 56 8.18 19.06 -1.50
C ILE A 56 9.25 18.44 -0.57
N VAL A 57 9.70 19.16 0.43
CA VAL A 57 10.78 18.70 1.31
C VAL A 57 10.34 17.51 2.15
N THR A 58 9.15 17.56 2.72
CA THR A 58 8.61 16.45 3.53
C THR A 58 8.18 15.27 2.67
N GLY A 59 7.59 15.50 1.51
CA GLY A 59 7.25 14.45 0.56
C GLY A 59 8.47 13.69 0.04
N LEU A 60 9.57 14.39 -0.26
CA LEU A 60 10.84 13.77 -0.61
C LEU A 60 11.44 12.99 0.58
N ALA A 61 11.26 13.47 1.81
CA ALA A 61 11.69 12.76 3.01
C ALA A 61 10.89 11.46 3.21
N VAL A 62 9.56 11.50 3.06
CA VAL A 62 8.71 10.31 3.10
C VAL A 62 9.12 9.31 2.04
N LEU A 63 9.25 9.75 0.77
CA LEU A 63 9.68 8.90 -0.34
C LEU A 63 11.06 8.26 -0.10
N GLY A 64 12.06 9.05 0.30
CA GLY A 64 13.40 8.54 0.59
C GLY A 64 13.41 7.54 1.74
N SER A 65 12.65 7.84 2.81
CA SER A 65 12.50 6.96 3.97
C SER A 65 11.79 5.66 3.64
N ALA A 66 10.76 5.70 2.78
CA ALA A 66 10.04 4.53 2.32
C ALA A 66 10.98 3.55 1.57
N PHE A 67 11.84 4.07 0.68
CA PHE A 67 12.88 3.24 0.04
C PHE A 67 13.84 2.59 1.04
N LEU A 68 14.36 3.38 1.98
CA LEU A 68 15.33 2.89 2.97
C LEU A 68 14.69 1.84 3.89
N LEU A 69 13.43 2.05 4.26
CA LEU A 69 12.65 1.15 5.11
C LEU A 69 12.38 -0.19 4.40
N ALA A 70 11.90 -0.15 3.15
CA ALA A 70 11.66 -1.34 2.34
C ALA A 70 12.97 -2.16 2.16
N TRP A 71 14.08 -1.50 1.82
CA TRP A 71 15.38 -2.18 1.71
C TRP A 71 15.89 -2.75 3.04
N ALA A 72 15.59 -2.09 4.16
CA ALA A 72 15.91 -2.63 5.48
C ALA A 72 15.10 -3.90 5.77
N ALA A 73 13.79 -3.90 5.49
CA ALA A 73 12.90 -5.04 5.65
C ALA A 73 13.38 -6.24 4.81
N GLU A 74 13.53 -6.07 3.49
CA GLU A 74 14.03 -7.12 2.60
C GLU A 74 15.45 -7.63 2.98
N THR A 75 16.32 -6.73 3.48
CA THR A 75 17.65 -7.14 3.93
C THR A 75 17.61 -7.98 5.21
N ALA A 76 16.67 -7.64 6.13
CA ALA A 76 16.51 -8.31 7.42
C ALA A 76 16.04 -9.76 7.27
N GLU A 77 15.30 -10.10 6.22
CA GLU A 77 14.77 -11.44 5.97
C GLU A 77 15.84 -12.53 6.04
N LYS A 78 17.08 -12.21 5.68
CA LYS A 78 18.20 -13.14 5.77
C LYS A 78 18.60 -13.54 7.20
N ASP A 79 18.30 -12.70 8.19
CA ASP A 79 18.79 -12.85 9.56
C ASP A 79 17.70 -13.21 10.58
N VAL A 80 16.44 -13.18 10.17
CA VAL A 80 15.29 -13.48 11.03
C VAL A 80 14.63 -14.79 10.62
N PRO A 81 13.91 -15.45 11.54
CA PRO A 81 13.09 -16.58 11.18
C PRO A 81 12.09 -16.23 10.08
N GLN A 82 11.85 -17.14 9.15
CA GLN A 82 10.90 -16.94 8.04
C GLN A 82 9.52 -16.47 8.53
N ALA A 83 9.02 -17.06 9.62
CA ALA A 83 7.79 -16.64 10.26
C ALA A 83 7.75 -15.15 10.62
N PHE A 84 8.86 -14.64 11.16
CA PHE A 84 9.00 -13.23 11.52
C PHE A 84 9.08 -12.36 10.26
N ALA A 85 9.81 -12.78 9.24
CA ALA A 85 9.92 -12.06 7.98
C ALA A 85 8.53 -11.85 7.36
N ILE A 86 7.77 -12.93 7.18
CA ILE A 86 6.44 -12.88 6.56
C ILE A 86 5.45 -12.06 7.41
N ALA A 87 5.44 -12.22 8.74
CA ALA A 87 4.44 -11.59 9.58
C ALA A 87 4.77 -10.12 9.95
N VAL A 88 6.03 -9.77 10.09
CA VAL A 88 6.44 -8.47 10.63
C VAL A 88 7.10 -7.58 9.58
N LEU A 89 8.05 -8.11 8.80
CA LEU A 89 8.77 -7.28 7.85
C LEU A 89 7.87 -6.83 6.69
N ALA A 90 6.91 -7.66 6.27
CA ALA A 90 5.92 -7.29 5.27
C ALA A 90 5.04 -6.10 5.72
N VAL A 91 4.71 -6.04 7.02
CA VAL A 91 3.99 -4.89 7.59
C VAL A 91 4.88 -3.66 7.67
N LEU A 92 6.14 -3.83 8.05
CA LEU A 92 7.10 -2.72 8.12
C LEU A 92 7.40 -2.11 6.75
N ALA A 93 7.35 -2.89 5.69
CA ALA A 93 7.58 -2.38 4.33
C ALA A 93 6.54 -1.33 3.91
N VAL A 94 5.29 -1.46 4.38
CA VAL A 94 4.19 -0.52 4.09
C VAL A 94 3.95 0.48 5.25
N ALA A 95 4.92 0.64 6.14
CA ALA A 95 4.79 1.56 7.28
C ALA A 95 4.59 3.04 6.90
N PRO A 96 5.08 3.56 5.76
CA PRO A 96 4.77 4.94 5.35
C PRO A 96 3.28 5.19 5.15
N GLU A 97 2.54 4.26 4.52
CA GLU A 97 1.08 4.31 4.36
C GLU A 97 0.39 4.29 5.72
N TYR A 98 0.82 3.36 6.59
CA TYR A 98 0.31 3.28 7.96
C TYR A 98 0.52 4.57 8.74
N ALA A 99 1.62 5.29 8.53
CA ALA A 99 1.91 6.53 9.24
C ALA A 99 0.93 7.65 8.87
N VAL A 100 0.58 7.79 7.58
CA VAL A 100 -0.41 8.78 7.12
C VAL A 100 -1.81 8.42 7.65
N ASP A 101 -2.24 7.18 7.49
CA ASP A 101 -3.55 6.74 7.94
C ASP A 101 -3.69 6.80 9.46
N ALA A 102 -2.64 6.40 10.20
CA ALA A 102 -2.60 6.49 11.66
C ALA A 102 -2.64 7.94 12.16
N LEU A 103 -1.98 8.89 11.49
CA LEU A 103 -2.06 10.31 11.80
C LEU A 103 -3.51 10.79 11.75
N TYR A 104 -4.22 10.49 10.67
CA TYR A 104 -5.61 10.91 10.50
C TYR A 104 -6.56 10.18 11.44
N ALA A 105 -6.39 8.86 11.66
CA ALA A 105 -7.18 8.11 12.62
C ALA A 105 -6.96 8.61 14.07
N TRP A 106 -5.73 8.97 14.41
CA TRP A 106 -5.40 9.59 15.70
C TRP A 106 -6.08 10.95 15.86
N ASN A 107 -5.98 11.83 14.85
CA ASN A 107 -6.63 13.13 14.87
C ASN A 107 -8.17 13.00 14.95
N ALA A 108 -8.75 12.02 14.25
CA ALA A 108 -10.18 11.74 14.35
C ALA A 108 -10.59 11.35 15.78
N GLY A 109 -9.78 10.58 16.50
CA GLY A 109 -10.01 10.20 17.91
C GLY A 109 -9.79 11.38 18.86
N GLN A 110 -8.68 12.12 18.67
CA GLN A 110 -8.34 13.26 19.52
C GLN A 110 -9.39 14.39 19.46
N PHE A 111 -9.97 14.61 18.28
CA PHE A 111 -10.98 15.67 18.04
C PHE A 111 -12.38 15.08 17.83
N ALA A 112 -12.68 13.90 18.39
CA ALA A 112 -13.97 13.24 18.22
C ALA A 112 -15.14 14.13 18.60
N GLY A 113 -16.25 14.02 17.83
CA GLY A 113 -17.44 14.85 18.02
C GLY A 113 -17.32 16.29 17.51
N THR A 114 -16.19 16.67 16.89
CA THR A 114 -16.01 17.98 16.26
C THR A 114 -15.94 17.84 14.73
N PRO A 115 -16.20 18.93 13.96
CA PRO A 115 -16.01 18.93 12.51
C PRO A 115 -14.59 18.51 12.09
N ARG A 116 -13.57 18.90 12.84
CA ARG A 116 -12.18 18.52 12.61
C ARG A 116 -11.95 17.01 12.76
N GLY A 117 -12.60 16.38 13.74
CA GLY A 117 -12.51 14.92 13.94
C GLY A 117 -13.17 14.15 12.80
N ILE A 118 -14.33 14.61 12.30
CA ILE A 118 -15.03 14.02 11.16
C ILE A 118 -14.18 14.17 9.90
N GLU A 119 -13.61 15.35 9.65
CA GLU A 119 -12.73 15.60 8.51
C GLU A 119 -11.48 14.70 8.55
N ALA A 120 -10.85 14.56 9.71
CA ALA A 120 -9.72 13.65 9.88
C ALA A 120 -10.11 12.19 9.57
N GLY A 121 -11.30 11.72 10.01
CA GLY A 121 -11.84 10.41 9.63
C GLY A 121 -12.03 10.27 8.12
N ASN A 122 -12.55 11.29 7.47
CA ASN A 122 -12.70 11.34 6.02
C ASN A 122 -11.34 11.26 5.30
N LEU A 123 -10.31 11.97 5.80
CA LEU A 123 -8.97 11.96 5.21
C LEU A 123 -8.25 10.61 5.39
N ALA A 124 -8.45 9.92 6.52
CA ALA A 124 -7.98 8.55 6.70
C ALA A 124 -8.55 7.62 5.62
N VAL A 125 -9.88 7.68 5.40
CA VAL A 125 -10.52 6.88 4.35
C VAL A 125 -10.04 7.29 2.96
N ALA A 126 -9.84 8.59 2.69
CA ALA A 126 -9.34 9.07 1.42
C ALA A 126 -7.95 8.51 1.08
N ASN A 127 -6.99 8.58 2.01
CA ASN A 127 -5.65 8.03 1.81
C ASN A 127 -5.68 6.52 1.57
N MET A 128 -6.34 5.79 2.45
CA MET A 128 -6.50 4.34 2.38
C MET A 128 -7.13 3.87 1.06
N THR A 129 -8.22 4.52 0.62
CA THR A 129 -8.89 4.15 -0.63
C THR A 129 -8.07 4.54 -1.84
N GLY A 130 -7.41 5.69 -1.82
CA GLY A 130 -6.52 6.17 -2.87
C GLY A 130 -5.34 5.25 -3.13
N ALA A 131 -4.57 4.88 -2.10
CA ALA A 131 -3.46 3.94 -2.17
C ALA A 131 -3.91 2.61 -2.81
N ASN A 132 -4.98 2.03 -2.27
CA ASN A 132 -5.53 0.78 -2.75
C ASN A 132 -6.01 0.82 -4.20
N ARG A 133 -6.55 1.95 -4.67
CA ARG A 133 -7.00 2.14 -6.05
C ARG A 133 -5.85 2.37 -7.01
N ILE A 134 -4.79 3.07 -6.59
CA ILE A 134 -3.55 3.25 -7.35
C ILE A 134 -2.87 1.91 -7.59
N LEU A 135 -2.73 1.07 -6.56
CA LEU A 135 -2.13 -0.26 -6.69
C LEU A 135 -2.82 -1.10 -7.76
N ILE A 136 -4.15 -1.07 -7.83
CA ILE A 136 -4.91 -1.81 -8.84
C ILE A 136 -4.87 -1.10 -10.20
N GLY A 137 -5.30 0.17 -10.22
CA GLY A 137 -5.55 0.90 -11.46
C GLY A 137 -4.27 1.22 -12.24
N ILE A 138 -3.22 1.62 -11.54
CA ILE A 138 -1.90 1.91 -12.12
C ILE A 138 -0.98 0.72 -11.95
N GLY A 139 -0.89 0.14 -10.74
CA GLY A 139 0.05 -0.92 -10.44
C GLY A 139 -0.21 -2.18 -11.28
N TRP A 140 -1.32 -2.88 -11.08
CA TRP A 140 -1.59 -4.14 -11.79
C TRP A 140 -1.73 -3.94 -13.30
N ALA A 141 -2.49 -2.92 -13.73
CA ALA A 141 -2.65 -2.62 -15.15
C ALA A 141 -1.34 -2.18 -15.79
N GLY A 142 -0.60 -1.30 -15.13
CA GLY A 142 0.68 -0.78 -15.60
C GLY A 142 1.73 -1.88 -15.73
N VAL A 143 1.85 -2.76 -14.73
CA VAL A 143 2.77 -3.91 -14.78
C VAL A 143 2.44 -4.85 -15.93
N ALA A 144 1.16 -5.19 -16.13
CA ALA A 144 0.74 -6.04 -17.25
C ALA A 144 1.11 -5.41 -18.59
N LEU A 145 0.75 -4.15 -18.80
CA LEU A 145 1.04 -3.43 -20.05
C LEU A 145 2.55 -3.26 -20.25
N PHE A 146 3.28 -2.87 -19.21
CA PHE A 146 4.72 -2.68 -19.30
C PHE A 146 5.45 -4.00 -19.60
N THR A 147 5.03 -5.10 -19.00
CA THR A 147 5.60 -6.44 -19.26
C THR A 147 5.43 -6.84 -20.72
N ILE A 148 4.24 -6.63 -21.29
CA ILE A 148 3.93 -7.02 -22.68
C ILE A 148 4.60 -6.09 -23.70
N PHE A 149 4.58 -4.78 -23.46
CA PHE A 149 5.09 -3.79 -24.43
C PHE A 149 6.55 -3.44 -24.24
N ARG A 150 7.21 -3.95 -23.22
CA ARG A 150 8.62 -3.71 -22.95
C ARG A 150 9.48 -4.14 -24.14
N ARG A 151 10.36 -3.23 -24.59
CA ARG A 151 11.44 -3.52 -25.54
C ARG A 151 12.69 -3.91 -24.75
N GLY A 152 13.00 -5.19 -24.66
CA GLY A 152 14.17 -5.69 -23.93
C GLY A 152 14.81 -6.88 -24.62
N SER A 153 16.10 -7.17 -24.30
CA SER A 153 16.89 -8.26 -24.88
C SER A 153 16.44 -9.65 -24.45
N ALA A 154 15.66 -9.79 -23.38
CA ALA A 154 15.11 -11.06 -22.92
C ALA A 154 13.58 -10.98 -22.94
N ALA A 155 12.91 -11.94 -23.60
CA ALA A 155 11.48 -12.15 -23.47
C ALA A 155 11.17 -12.54 -22.03
N ASP A 156 10.15 -11.93 -21.43
CA ASP A 156 9.65 -12.38 -20.13
C ASP A 156 8.92 -13.71 -20.32
N PRO A 157 9.29 -14.79 -19.58
CA PRO A 157 8.67 -16.10 -19.72
C PRO A 157 7.17 -16.10 -19.38
N ALA A 158 6.70 -15.12 -18.63
CA ALA A 158 5.29 -14.97 -18.30
C ALA A 158 4.43 -14.41 -19.45
N VAL A 159 5.05 -13.89 -20.54
CA VAL A 159 4.31 -13.33 -21.66
C VAL A 159 3.97 -14.41 -22.68
N GLU A 160 2.68 -14.67 -22.84
CA GLU A 160 2.15 -15.52 -23.92
C GLU A 160 1.53 -14.66 -25.02
N LYS A 161 2.04 -14.81 -26.24
CA LYS A 161 1.44 -14.17 -27.42
C LYS A 161 0.24 -14.96 -27.91
N ARG A 162 -0.88 -14.27 -28.12
CA ARG A 162 -2.13 -14.88 -28.58
C ARG A 162 -2.64 -14.23 -29.87
N PRO A 163 -3.24 -14.98 -30.79
CA PRO A 163 -3.81 -14.42 -32.01
C PRO A 163 -4.95 -13.44 -31.69
N GLY A 164 -4.93 -12.28 -32.32
CA GLY A 164 -5.94 -11.23 -32.16
C GLY A 164 -5.36 -9.90 -31.70
N VAL A 165 -6.18 -8.84 -31.77
CA VAL A 165 -5.78 -7.50 -31.36
C VAL A 165 -5.80 -7.41 -29.83
N LEU A 166 -4.69 -6.98 -29.20
CA LEU A 166 -4.56 -6.80 -27.73
C LEU A 166 -4.88 -8.10 -26.95
N SER A 167 -4.52 -9.27 -27.51
CA SER A 167 -4.84 -10.58 -26.93
C SER A 167 -3.68 -11.20 -26.16
N ASP A 168 -2.50 -10.62 -26.22
CA ASP A 168 -1.33 -11.08 -25.45
C ASP A 168 -1.65 -11.03 -23.95
N VAL A 169 -1.12 -12.00 -23.21
CA VAL A 169 -1.39 -12.15 -21.79
C VAL A 169 -0.08 -12.24 -20.99
N VAL A 170 -0.14 -11.80 -19.75
CA VAL A 170 0.84 -12.14 -18.72
C VAL A 170 0.23 -13.28 -17.90
N VAL A 171 0.91 -14.41 -17.85
CA VAL A 171 0.54 -15.56 -17.03
C VAL A 171 1.19 -15.40 -15.67
N LEU A 172 0.39 -15.54 -14.62
CA LEU A 172 0.80 -15.39 -13.24
C LEU A 172 1.05 -16.74 -12.60
N ASP A 173 1.84 -16.77 -11.56
CA ASP A 173 2.05 -17.96 -10.78
C ASP A 173 0.74 -18.38 -10.08
N ARG A 174 0.51 -19.70 -9.99
CA ARG A 174 -0.68 -20.23 -9.33
C ARG A 174 -0.58 -20.19 -7.80
N GLU A 175 0.57 -19.88 -7.27
CA GLU A 175 0.79 -19.72 -5.83
C GLU A 175 0.06 -18.51 -5.27
N ILE A 176 -0.15 -17.44 -6.07
CA ILE A 176 -0.95 -16.28 -5.69
C ILE A 176 -2.45 -16.59 -5.45
N GLY A 177 -2.86 -17.85 -5.64
CA GLY A 177 -4.25 -18.25 -5.45
C GLY A 177 -4.74 -18.05 -4.01
N LEU A 178 -3.86 -18.19 -3.04
CA LEU A 178 -4.15 -17.95 -1.63
C LEU A 178 -4.49 -16.47 -1.40
N GLU A 179 -3.61 -15.57 -1.84
CA GLU A 179 -3.79 -14.11 -1.74
C GLU A 179 -5.07 -13.66 -2.42
N ILE A 180 -5.35 -14.18 -3.63
CA ILE A 180 -6.56 -13.84 -4.39
C ILE A 180 -7.83 -14.19 -3.61
N VAL A 181 -7.89 -15.36 -2.96
CA VAL A 181 -9.05 -15.78 -2.19
C VAL A 181 -9.21 -14.93 -0.91
N PHE A 182 -8.12 -14.70 -0.17
CA PHE A 182 -8.16 -13.86 1.03
C PHE A 182 -8.50 -12.41 0.68
N LEU A 183 -7.95 -11.87 -0.41
CA LEU A 183 -8.29 -10.54 -0.90
C LEU A 183 -9.76 -10.45 -1.35
N LEU A 184 -10.31 -11.52 -1.93
CA LEU A 184 -11.74 -11.57 -2.25
C LEU A 184 -12.61 -11.53 -1.00
N LEU A 185 -12.26 -12.27 0.06
CA LEU A 185 -12.98 -12.25 1.33
C LEU A 185 -12.93 -10.85 1.97
N ALA A 186 -11.75 -10.23 2.01
CA ALA A 186 -11.60 -8.85 2.48
C ALA A 186 -12.43 -7.86 1.65
N THR A 187 -12.44 -8.02 0.33
CA THR A 187 -13.21 -7.18 -0.59
C THR A 187 -14.71 -7.32 -0.39
N LEU A 188 -15.20 -8.55 -0.18
CA LEU A 188 -16.62 -8.77 0.12
C LEU A 188 -17.02 -8.14 1.45
N TRP A 189 -16.16 -8.22 2.47
CA TRP A 189 -16.38 -7.55 3.75
C TRP A 189 -16.38 -6.02 3.61
N ALA A 190 -15.49 -5.48 2.80
CA ALA A 190 -15.39 -4.04 2.59
C ALA A 190 -16.69 -3.39 2.06
N PHE A 191 -17.54 -4.13 1.36
CA PHE A 191 -18.89 -3.64 1.00
C PHE A 191 -19.80 -3.43 2.22
N LEU A 192 -19.54 -4.10 3.35
CA LEU A 192 -20.32 -3.99 4.55
C LEU A 192 -19.85 -2.86 5.46
N VAL A 193 -18.56 -2.52 5.45
CA VAL A 193 -17.95 -1.48 6.30
C VAL A 193 -18.74 -0.16 6.30
N PRO A 194 -19.16 0.41 5.14
CA PRO A 194 -19.87 1.68 5.15
C PRO A 194 -21.32 1.61 5.71
N LEU A 195 -21.86 0.41 5.89
CA LEU A 195 -23.26 0.26 6.33
C LEU A 195 -23.47 0.71 7.78
N ASN A 196 -22.41 0.70 8.59
CA ASN A 196 -22.43 1.14 9.98
C ASN A 196 -21.96 2.60 10.16
N GLY A 197 -21.66 3.30 9.05
CA GLY A 197 -21.20 4.71 9.05
C GLY A 197 -19.80 4.94 9.58
N GLY A 198 -18.96 3.90 9.65
CA GLY A 198 -17.59 3.98 10.13
C GLY A 198 -16.92 2.62 10.21
N ILE A 199 -15.61 2.61 10.49
CA ILE A 199 -14.85 1.39 10.79
C ILE A 199 -15.03 1.09 12.28
N ASP A 200 -15.54 -0.09 12.58
CA ASP A 200 -15.85 -0.53 13.94
C ASP A 200 -15.02 -1.75 14.40
N ILE A 201 -15.31 -2.24 15.60
CA ILE A 201 -14.59 -3.39 16.18
C ILE A 201 -14.85 -4.69 15.39
N PHE A 202 -16.01 -4.84 14.75
CA PHE A 202 -16.30 -6.04 13.96
C PHE A 202 -15.50 -6.04 12.67
N ASP A 203 -15.30 -4.86 12.07
CA ASP A 203 -14.41 -4.70 10.93
C ASP A 203 -12.98 -5.06 11.30
N MET A 204 -12.49 -4.56 12.44
CA MET A 204 -11.17 -4.92 12.95
C MET A 204 -11.04 -6.43 13.16
N LEU A 205 -11.97 -7.03 13.89
CA LEU A 205 -11.89 -8.47 14.20
C LEU A 205 -11.91 -9.32 12.94
N PHE A 206 -12.74 -8.97 11.96
CA PHE A 206 -12.81 -9.73 10.71
C PHE A 206 -11.57 -9.51 9.86
N LEU A 207 -11.19 -8.26 9.57
CA LEU A 207 -10.10 -7.95 8.63
C LEU A 207 -8.72 -8.33 9.19
N VAL A 208 -8.45 -8.00 10.46
CA VAL A 208 -7.21 -8.40 11.13
C VAL A 208 -7.19 -9.91 11.33
N GLY A 209 -8.30 -10.52 11.75
CA GLY A 209 -8.43 -11.97 11.87
C GLY A 209 -8.20 -12.70 10.55
N LEU A 210 -8.74 -12.15 9.45
CA LEU A 210 -8.49 -12.68 8.09
C LEU A 210 -7.01 -12.64 7.72
N TYR A 211 -6.32 -11.53 8.01
CA TYR A 211 -4.89 -11.40 7.76
C TYR A 211 -4.06 -12.37 8.61
N VAL A 212 -4.40 -12.49 9.90
CA VAL A 212 -3.75 -13.46 10.81
C VAL A 212 -3.95 -14.89 10.31
N CYS A 213 -5.16 -15.24 9.86
CA CYS A 213 -5.43 -16.56 9.25
C CYS A 213 -4.57 -16.77 7.98
N TYR A 214 -4.47 -15.76 7.11
CA TYR A 214 -3.63 -15.80 5.92
C TYR A 214 -2.17 -16.09 6.28
N ILE A 215 -1.60 -15.30 7.20
CA ILE A 215 -0.22 -15.50 7.69
C ILE A 215 -0.05 -16.89 8.33
N ALA A 216 -1.01 -17.35 9.13
CA ALA A 216 -0.95 -18.68 9.76
C ALA A 216 -0.93 -19.82 8.74
N VAL A 217 -1.65 -19.69 7.61
CA VAL A 217 -1.61 -20.66 6.52
C VAL A 217 -0.25 -20.68 5.84
N ILE A 218 0.33 -19.51 5.52
CA ILE A 218 1.66 -19.41 4.92
C ILE A 218 2.73 -20.02 5.83
N LEU A 219 2.68 -19.71 7.14
CA LEU A 219 3.67 -20.19 8.10
C LEU A 219 3.63 -21.70 8.33
N ARG A 220 2.51 -22.36 8.03
CA ARG A 220 2.35 -23.81 8.15
C ARG A 220 2.51 -24.54 6.81
N GLY A 221 2.45 -23.81 5.70
CA GLY A 221 2.70 -24.37 4.37
C GLY A 221 4.19 -24.53 4.10
N GLU A 222 4.53 -25.45 3.18
CA GLU A 222 5.89 -25.61 2.63
C GLU A 222 6.21 -24.52 1.56
N VAL A 223 5.73 -23.28 1.77
CA VAL A 223 5.99 -22.19 0.83
C VAL A 223 7.38 -21.65 1.13
N GLU A 224 8.36 -22.03 0.30
CA GLU A 224 9.64 -21.32 0.27
C GLU A 224 9.37 -19.93 -0.31
N PRO A 225 9.60 -18.84 0.44
CA PRO A 225 9.55 -17.50 -0.15
C PRO A 225 10.63 -17.41 -1.23
N ASP A 226 10.32 -16.79 -2.35
CA ASP A 226 11.31 -16.45 -3.39
C ASP A 226 12.33 -15.46 -2.78
N MET A 227 13.36 -15.99 -2.14
CA MET A 227 14.42 -15.25 -1.40
C MET A 227 15.44 -14.58 -2.35
N ASP A 228 15.18 -14.57 -3.63
CA ASP A 228 16.05 -13.95 -4.61
C ASP A 228 15.86 -12.42 -4.62
N HIS A 229 16.41 -11.77 -3.60
CA HIS A 229 16.44 -10.31 -3.54
C HIS A 229 17.28 -9.70 -4.65
N VAL A 230 16.85 -8.54 -5.12
CA VAL A 230 17.51 -7.80 -6.21
C VAL A 230 17.91 -6.39 -5.73
N GLY A 231 18.84 -5.76 -6.43
CA GLY A 231 19.20 -4.37 -6.18
C GLY A 231 19.95 -4.13 -4.88
N VAL A 232 19.44 -3.23 -4.03
CA VAL A 232 20.06 -2.81 -2.76
C VAL A 232 20.03 -3.91 -1.71
N PRO A 233 18.89 -4.59 -1.44
CA PRO A 233 18.86 -5.70 -0.48
C PRO A 233 19.86 -6.80 -0.82
N ALA A 234 19.93 -7.23 -2.08
CA ALA A 234 20.91 -8.22 -2.54
C ALA A 234 22.37 -7.80 -2.34
N TYR A 235 22.65 -6.49 -2.34
CA TYR A 235 23.98 -5.97 -2.02
C TYR A 235 24.24 -5.98 -0.52
N LEU A 236 23.31 -5.51 0.30
CA LEU A 236 23.44 -5.44 1.75
C LEU A 236 23.49 -6.83 2.39
N GLN A 237 22.77 -7.81 1.86
CA GLN A 237 22.80 -9.19 2.34
C GLN A 237 24.18 -9.88 2.17
N ARG A 238 25.11 -9.30 1.39
CA ARG A 238 26.50 -9.77 1.28
C ARG A 238 27.39 -9.32 2.44
N PHE A 239 26.94 -8.38 3.26
CA PHE A 239 27.71 -7.93 4.41
C PHE A 239 27.85 -9.03 5.44
N PRO A 240 28.94 -9.06 6.22
CA PRO A 240 29.05 -9.91 7.41
C PRO A 240 27.85 -9.69 8.34
N LYS A 241 27.38 -10.74 9.00
CA LYS A 241 26.15 -10.69 9.82
C LYS A 241 26.08 -9.50 10.78
N PRO A 242 27.14 -9.17 11.58
CA PRO A 242 27.06 -8.01 12.49
C PRO A 242 26.87 -6.68 11.76
N ALA A 243 27.61 -6.47 10.66
CA ALA A 243 27.50 -5.25 9.85
C ALA A 243 26.15 -5.14 9.15
N ARG A 244 25.59 -6.27 8.68
CA ARG A 244 24.25 -6.32 8.07
C ARG A 244 23.18 -5.97 9.08
N ILE A 245 23.17 -6.59 10.27
CA ILE A 245 22.22 -6.28 11.34
C ILE A 245 22.32 -4.81 11.74
N ALA A 246 23.55 -4.30 11.96
CA ALA A 246 23.75 -2.88 12.29
C ALA A 246 23.20 -1.96 11.19
N THR A 247 23.43 -2.29 9.92
CA THR A 247 22.88 -1.51 8.79
C THR A 247 21.36 -1.53 8.78
N VAL A 248 20.74 -2.69 8.98
CA VAL A 248 19.27 -2.84 9.03
C VAL A 248 18.70 -2.00 10.17
N VAL A 249 19.25 -2.11 11.38
CA VAL A 249 18.79 -1.34 12.55
C VAL A 249 18.93 0.16 12.32
N LEU A 250 20.06 0.60 11.76
CA LEU A 250 20.27 2.02 11.43
C LEU A 250 19.27 2.51 10.37
N LEU A 251 19.02 1.73 9.32
CA LEU A 251 18.05 2.09 8.30
C LEU A 251 16.62 2.17 8.88
N PHE A 252 16.20 1.21 9.71
CA PHE A 252 14.90 1.26 10.38
C PHE A 252 14.78 2.47 11.31
N ALA A 253 15.78 2.71 12.16
CA ALA A 253 15.76 3.84 13.08
C ALA A 253 15.74 5.18 12.34
N TYR A 254 16.58 5.34 11.33
CA TYR A 254 16.64 6.55 10.51
C TYR A 254 15.35 6.79 9.75
N SER A 255 14.84 5.78 9.02
CA SER A 255 13.61 5.89 8.23
C SER A 255 12.40 6.13 9.13
N GLY A 256 12.29 5.39 10.23
CA GLY A 256 11.20 5.54 11.20
C GLY A 256 11.14 6.94 11.80
N ALA A 257 12.30 7.48 12.23
CA ALA A 257 12.38 8.83 12.77
C ALA A 257 11.99 9.89 11.74
N LEU A 258 12.42 9.72 10.49
CA LEU A 258 12.06 10.66 9.41
C LEU A 258 10.59 10.59 9.03
N ILE A 259 10.01 9.40 8.92
CA ILE A 259 8.57 9.23 8.66
C ILE A 259 7.78 9.89 9.80
N PHE A 260 8.12 9.58 11.04
CA PHE A 260 7.46 10.14 12.22
C PHE A 260 7.45 11.68 12.24
N THR A 261 8.56 12.32 11.86
CA THR A 261 8.68 13.78 11.86
C THR A 261 8.14 14.44 10.60
N ALA A 262 8.10 13.75 9.45
CA ALA A 262 7.74 14.34 8.17
C ALA A 262 6.25 14.17 7.81
N VAL A 263 5.57 13.13 8.32
CA VAL A 263 4.21 12.78 7.89
C VAL A 263 3.20 13.87 8.23
N GLU A 264 3.21 14.41 9.45
CA GLU A 264 2.28 15.47 9.85
C GLU A 264 2.47 16.77 9.04
N PRO A 265 3.69 17.34 8.92
CA PRO A 265 3.90 18.52 8.07
C PRO A 265 3.60 18.26 6.58
N PHE A 266 3.83 17.04 6.08
CA PHE A 266 3.50 16.66 4.72
C PHE A 266 1.99 16.66 4.49
N ALA A 267 1.24 15.99 5.33
CA ALA A 267 -0.22 15.90 5.24
C ALA A 267 -0.87 17.28 5.34
N HIS A 268 -0.51 18.05 6.37
CA HIS A 268 -1.02 19.43 6.56
C HIS A 268 -0.61 20.38 5.42
N GLY A 269 0.60 20.20 4.90
CA GLY A 269 1.06 20.97 3.73
C GLY A 269 0.23 20.65 2.48
N LEU A 270 -0.13 19.36 2.24
CA LEU A 270 -1.00 18.96 1.15
C LEU A 270 -2.42 19.55 1.29
N GLU A 271 -3.00 19.53 2.49
CA GLU A 271 -4.29 20.13 2.78
C GLU A 271 -4.27 21.64 2.44
N THR A 272 -3.32 22.37 3.01
CA THR A 272 -3.16 23.82 2.78
C THR A 272 -2.89 24.16 1.32
N LEU A 273 -2.07 23.36 0.63
CA LEU A 273 -1.80 23.53 -0.80
C LEU A 273 -3.06 23.34 -1.63
N GLY A 274 -3.84 22.28 -1.33
CA GLY A 274 -5.12 22.02 -1.98
C GLY A 274 -6.08 23.16 -1.85
N GLU A 275 -6.30 23.65 -0.64
CA GLU A 275 -7.14 24.82 -0.36
C GLU A 275 -6.68 26.06 -1.13
N GLY A 276 -5.37 26.32 -1.15
CA GLY A 276 -4.77 27.48 -1.85
C GLY A 276 -4.98 27.47 -3.37
N VAL A 277 -5.17 26.29 -4.00
CA VAL A 277 -5.45 26.15 -5.44
C VAL A 277 -6.90 25.74 -5.73
N GLY A 278 -7.76 25.73 -4.71
CA GLY A 278 -9.17 25.38 -4.81
C GLY A 278 -9.42 23.89 -5.10
N ILE A 279 -8.51 23.00 -4.68
CA ILE A 279 -8.67 21.55 -4.71
C ILE A 279 -8.99 21.08 -3.29
N PRO A 280 -10.06 20.31 -3.08
CA PRO A 280 -10.39 19.80 -1.74
C PRO A 280 -9.25 18.98 -1.14
N SER A 281 -9.04 19.13 0.17
CA SER A 281 -8.00 18.44 0.95
C SER A 281 -8.02 16.91 0.73
N PHE A 282 -9.22 16.31 0.73
CA PHE A 282 -9.37 14.86 0.52
C PHE A 282 -8.76 14.41 -0.83
N PHE A 283 -8.87 15.23 -1.90
CA PHE A 283 -8.33 14.85 -3.21
C PHE A 283 -6.80 14.87 -3.22
N MET A 284 -6.20 15.83 -2.52
CA MET A 284 -4.75 15.89 -2.35
C MET A 284 -4.23 14.68 -1.55
N ILE A 285 -4.90 14.35 -0.45
CA ILE A 285 -4.56 13.22 0.40
C ILE A 285 -4.83 11.88 -0.30
N GLN A 286 -5.91 11.77 -1.06
CA GLN A 286 -6.26 10.55 -1.77
C GLN A 286 -5.30 10.19 -2.92
N TRP A 287 -4.71 11.18 -3.59
CA TRP A 287 -3.94 10.92 -4.80
C TRP A 287 -2.45 11.25 -4.68
N ILE A 288 -2.11 12.33 -3.97
CA ILE A 288 -0.71 12.77 -3.91
C ILE A 288 0.05 12.08 -2.78
N ALA A 289 -0.56 11.95 -1.60
CA ALA A 289 0.10 11.27 -0.48
C ALA A 289 0.46 9.81 -0.81
N PRO A 290 -0.47 8.97 -1.36
CA PRO A 290 -0.14 7.61 -1.71
C PRO A 290 0.91 7.48 -2.83
N LEU A 291 1.02 8.45 -3.73
CA LEU A 291 2.09 8.41 -4.74
C LEU A 291 3.48 8.51 -4.12
N ALA A 292 3.63 9.23 -3.00
CA ALA A 292 4.91 9.32 -2.31
C ALA A 292 5.24 8.02 -1.55
N SER A 293 4.27 7.42 -0.89
CA SER A 293 4.46 6.22 -0.08
C SER A 293 4.55 4.93 -0.91
N GLU A 294 3.72 4.79 -1.96
CA GLU A 294 3.68 3.62 -2.86
C GLU A 294 4.77 3.62 -3.95
N ALA A 295 5.41 4.77 -4.21
CA ALA A 295 6.42 4.87 -5.26
C ALA A 295 7.57 3.85 -5.12
N PRO A 296 8.09 3.52 -3.93
CA PRO A 296 9.13 2.51 -3.78
C PRO A 296 8.69 1.14 -4.28
N GLU A 297 7.47 0.70 -3.95
CA GLU A 297 6.93 -0.59 -4.41
C GLU A 297 6.78 -0.62 -5.93
N LEU A 298 6.18 0.43 -6.51
CA LEU A 298 6.02 0.53 -7.97
C LEU A 298 7.37 0.53 -8.70
N ILE A 299 8.40 1.17 -8.15
CA ILE A 299 9.74 1.20 -8.74
C ILE A 299 10.42 -0.17 -8.63
N VAL A 300 10.27 -0.88 -7.51
CA VAL A 300 10.76 -2.27 -7.35
C VAL A 300 10.09 -3.17 -8.38
N VAL A 301 8.78 -3.06 -8.56
CA VAL A 301 8.03 -3.83 -9.56
C VAL A 301 8.50 -3.54 -10.98
N VAL A 302 8.69 -2.26 -11.36
CA VAL A 302 9.26 -1.88 -12.64
C VAL A 302 10.67 -2.48 -12.82
N TYR A 303 11.47 -2.52 -11.76
CA TYR A 303 12.77 -3.16 -11.80
C TYR A 303 12.67 -4.68 -12.02
N LEU A 304 11.76 -5.38 -11.33
CA LEU A 304 11.52 -6.81 -11.51
C LEU A 304 11.07 -7.14 -12.93
N VAL A 305 10.12 -6.38 -13.48
CA VAL A 305 9.68 -6.51 -14.87
C VAL A 305 10.86 -6.32 -15.84
N ASN A 306 11.73 -5.34 -15.61
CA ASN A 306 12.94 -5.15 -16.42
C ASN A 306 13.94 -6.31 -16.35
N LYS A 307 13.82 -7.16 -15.33
CA LYS A 307 14.59 -8.40 -15.17
C LYS A 307 13.88 -9.64 -15.70
N ALA A 308 12.76 -9.49 -16.38
CA ALA A 308 11.90 -10.58 -16.83
C ALA A 308 11.36 -11.45 -15.67
N ARG A 309 10.99 -10.79 -14.56
CA ARG A 309 10.41 -11.38 -13.34
C ARG A 309 9.07 -10.72 -13.02
N SER A 310 8.20 -10.58 -14.02
CA SER A 310 6.93 -9.88 -13.88
C SER A 310 5.97 -10.56 -12.89
N THR A 311 6.00 -11.91 -12.80
CA THR A 311 5.22 -12.66 -11.81
C THR A 311 5.56 -12.24 -10.38
N ALA A 312 6.85 -12.13 -10.04
CA ALA A 312 7.28 -11.65 -8.73
C ALA A 312 6.81 -10.21 -8.47
N GLY A 313 6.80 -9.35 -9.50
CA GLY A 313 6.25 -8.00 -9.40
C GLY A 313 4.75 -7.98 -9.12
N PHE A 314 3.98 -8.84 -9.78
CA PHE A 314 2.54 -8.99 -9.49
C PHE A 314 2.29 -9.52 -8.07
N ASN A 315 3.05 -10.55 -7.65
CA ASN A 315 2.91 -11.12 -6.31
C ASN A 315 3.14 -10.05 -5.24
N ALA A 316 4.18 -9.23 -5.38
CA ALA A 316 4.46 -8.13 -4.46
C ALA A 316 3.26 -7.17 -4.33
N LEU A 317 2.70 -6.69 -5.46
CA LEU A 317 1.56 -5.77 -5.44
C LEU A 317 0.27 -6.40 -4.90
N ILE A 318 0.04 -7.70 -5.14
CA ILE A 318 -1.16 -8.40 -4.63
C ILE A 318 -1.04 -8.60 -3.11
N SER A 319 0.14 -8.98 -2.61
CA SER A 319 0.41 -9.12 -1.18
C SER A 319 0.32 -7.78 -0.45
N SER A 320 0.89 -6.72 -1.01
CA SER A 320 0.77 -5.37 -0.46
C SER A 320 -0.71 -4.93 -0.38
N LYS A 321 -1.45 -5.12 -1.45
CA LYS A 321 -2.89 -4.86 -1.49
C LYS A 321 -3.65 -5.64 -0.42
N LEU A 322 -3.34 -6.93 -0.22
CA LEU A 322 -4.00 -7.74 0.82
C LEU A 322 -3.70 -7.18 2.21
N ASN A 323 -2.45 -6.85 2.51
CA ASN A 323 -2.05 -6.24 3.78
C ASN A 323 -2.81 -4.93 4.03
N GLN A 324 -2.80 -4.01 3.07
CA GLN A 324 -3.48 -2.72 3.19
C GLN A 324 -5.00 -2.88 3.29
N TRP A 325 -5.59 -3.80 2.51
CA TRP A 325 -7.04 -4.01 2.47
C TRP A 325 -7.58 -4.87 3.63
N THR A 326 -6.71 -5.31 4.53
CA THR A 326 -7.06 -6.06 5.74
C THR A 326 -6.50 -5.42 7.00
N LEU A 327 -5.20 -5.58 7.24
CA LEU A 327 -4.55 -5.19 8.48
C LEU A 327 -4.57 -3.68 8.68
N LEU A 328 -4.23 -2.88 7.64
CA LEU A 328 -4.22 -1.43 7.74
C LEU A 328 -5.63 -0.93 8.10
N ILE A 329 -6.65 -1.26 7.31
CA ILE A 329 -8.03 -0.80 7.56
C ILE A 329 -8.51 -1.22 8.94
N GLY A 330 -8.33 -2.51 9.29
CA GLY A 330 -8.80 -3.04 10.56
C GLY A 330 -8.13 -2.41 11.79
N THR A 331 -6.88 -1.94 11.66
CA THR A 331 -6.17 -1.34 12.80
C THR A 331 -6.46 0.15 13.00
N LEU A 332 -7.06 0.85 12.04
CA LEU A 332 -7.37 2.28 12.17
C LEU A 332 -8.33 2.58 13.33
N VAL A 333 -9.32 1.73 13.56
CA VAL A 333 -10.23 1.89 14.70
C VAL A 333 -9.52 1.74 16.05
N VAL A 334 -8.43 0.96 16.09
CA VAL A 334 -7.61 0.83 17.31
C VAL A 334 -6.86 2.14 17.57
N VAL A 335 -6.22 2.72 16.55
CA VAL A 335 -5.52 3.99 16.66
C VAL A 335 -6.48 5.12 17.06
N HIS A 336 -7.65 5.17 16.43
CA HIS A 336 -8.72 6.11 16.78
C HIS A 336 -9.16 5.96 18.25
N SER A 337 -9.42 4.73 18.71
CA SER A 337 -9.87 4.45 20.07
C SER A 337 -8.80 4.77 21.11
N LEU A 338 -7.53 4.54 20.80
CA LEU A 338 -6.41 4.93 21.68
C LEU A 338 -6.32 6.45 21.83
N ALA A 339 -6.49 7.21 20.75
CA ALA A 339 -6.50 8.66 20.79
C ALA A 339 -7.71 9.24 21.53
N LEU A 340 -8.87 8.57 21.40
CA LEU A 340 -10.11 8.92 22.11
C LEU A 340 -10.05 8.55 23.60
N GLY A 341 -9.16 7.64 24.01
CA GLY A 341 -9.06 7.13 25.39
C GLY A 341 -10.14 6.10 25.76
N GLN A 342 -10.97 5.70 24.83
CA GLN A 342 -12.01 4.67 24.95
C GLN A 342 -12.35 4.08 23.60
N TYR A 343 -13.12 2.98 23.57
CA TYR A 343 -13.60 2.46 22.30
C TYR A 343 -14.47 3.50 21.57
N GLY A 344 -14.21 3.69 20.28
CA GLY A 344 -14.98 4.54 19.39
C GLY A 344 -14.96 4.02 17.97
N VAL A 345 -16.00 4.32 17.21
CA VAL A 345 -16.09 4.03 15.77
C VAL A 345 -15.35 5.15 15.02
N LEU A 346 -14.48 4.81 14.09
CA LEU A 346 -13.86 5.77 13.18
C LEU A 346 -14.91 6.17 12.13
N ALA A 347 -15.68 7.20 12.46
CA ALA A 347 -16.78 7.67 11.64
C ALA A 347 -16.29 8.47 10.42
N PHE A 348 -17.03 8.38 9.32
CA PHE A 348 -16.83 9.13 8.09
C PHE A 348 -18.16 9.44 7.40
N ASP A 349 -18.16 10.34 6.43
CA ASP A 349 -19.35 10.78 5.73
C ASP A 349 -19.80 9.82 4.61
N PHE A 350 -20.93 10.15 3.98
CA PHE A 350 -21.49 9.34 2.89
C PHE A 350 -20.58 9.34 1.63
N LYS A 351 -19.85 10.41 1.38
CA LYS A 351 -18.90 10.45 0.26
C LYS A 351 -17.80 9.43 0.47
N GLN A 352 -17.24 9.35 1.68
CA GLN A 352 -16.21 8.35 2.00
C GLN A 352 -16.77 6.92 1.99
N SER A 353 -18.05 6.75 2.36
CA SER A 353 -18.74 5.48 2.14
C SER A 353 -18.75 5.06 0.67
N ALA A 354 -19.02 5.99 -0.24
CA ALA A 354 -19.00 5.75 -1.68
C ALA A 354 -17.56 5.45 -2.19
N GLU A 355 -16.51 6.08 -1.61
CA GLU A 355 -15.11 5.78 -1.92
C GLU A 355 -14.73 4.34 -1.53
N ILE A 356 -15.16 3.87 -0.36
CA ILE A 356 -14.94 2.47 0.06
C ILE A 356 -15.68 1.51 -0.88
N TRP A 357 -16.95 1.77 -1.22
CA TRP A 357 -17.69 0.94 -2.16
C TRP A 357 -17.04 0.90 -3.55
N LEU A 358 -16.57 2.04 -4.04
CA LEU A 358 -15.86 2.10 -5.31
C LEU A 358 -14.54 1.30 -5.28
N THR A 359 -13.79 1.41 -4.19
CA THR A 359 -12.53 0.68 -3.99
C THR A 359 -12.76 -0.83 -3.89
N ALA A 360 -13.81 -1.24 -3.16
CA ALA A 360 -14.26 -2.63 -3.09
C ALA A 360 -14.72 -3.15 -4.45
N ALA A 361 -15.50 -2.37 -5.19
CA ALA A 361 -15.98 -2.72 -6.52
C ALA A 361 -14.84 -2.85 -7.55
N GLN A 362 -13.87 -1.93 -7.54
CA GLN A 362 -12.67 -2.02 -8.36
C GLN A 362 -11.84 -3.26 -8.00
N SER A 363 -11.66 -3.56 -6.70
CA SER A 363 -10.98 -4.76 -6.23
C SER A 363 -11.71 -6.02 -6.68
N PHE A 364 -13.03 -6.07 -6.56
CA PHE A 364 -13.87 -7.19 -6.99
C PHE A 364 -13.72 -7.48 -8.49
N PHE A 365 -13.75 -6.43 -9.33
CA PHE A 365 -13.52 -6.55 -10.76
C PHE A 365 -12.09 -7.02 -11.06
N ALA A 366 -11.08 -6.42 -10.44
CA ALA A 366 -9.67 -6.77 -10.65
C ALA A 366 -9.37 -8.22 -10.24
N ILE A 367 -9.92 -8.69 -9.13
CA ILE A 367 -9.84 -10.09 -8.70
C ILE A 367 -10.49 -11.01 -9.75
N ALA A 368 -11.65 -10.64 -10.29
CA ALA A 368 -12.31 -11.40 -11.33
C ALA A 368 -11.46 -11.56 -12.61
N LEU A 369 -10.59 -10.56 -12.91
CA LEU A 369 -9.63 -10.65 -14.00
C LEU A 369 -8.55 -11.71 -13.70
N LEU A 370 -8.10 -11.83 -12.46
CA LEU A 370 -7.00 -12.71 -12.06
C LEU A 370 -7.40 -14.17 -11.79
N ILE A 371 -8.70 -14.52 -11.80
CA ILE A 371 -9.20 -15.89 -11.50
C ILE A 371 -8.54 -16.99 -12.35
N ARG A 372 -8.09 -16.64 -13.57
CA ARG A 372 -7.40 -17.58 -14.48
C ARG A 372 -5.89 -17.59 -14.32
N PHE A 373 -5.35 -16.81 -13.38
CA PHE A 373 -3.91 -16.57 -13.24
C PHE A 373 -3.28 -15.98 -14.51
N GLU A 374 -4.03 -15.14 -15.19
CA GLU A 374 -3.57 -14.43 -16.38
C GLU A 374 -4.29 -13.07 -16.48
N ILE A 375 -3.61 -12.10 -17.07
CA ILE A 375 -4.19 -10.80 -17.41
C ILE A 375 -3.81 -10.43 -18.84
N SER A 376 -4.81 -10.15 -19.66
CA SER A 376 -4.62 -9.74 -21.05
C SER A 376 -4.45 -8.22 -21.17
N VAL A 377 -3.89 -7.78 -22.32
CA VAL A 377 -3.79 -6.35 -22.66
C VAL A 377 -5.15 -5.68 -22.60
N ARG A 378 -6.22 -6.33 -23.11
CA ARG A 378 -7.59 -5.76 -23.07
C ARG A 378 -8.07 -5.55 -21.64
N GLU A 379 -7.87 -6.53 -20.78
CA GLU A 379 -8.27 -6.49 -19.38
C GLU A 379 -7.50 -5.40 -18.62
N ALA A 380 -6.18 -5.33 -18.82
CA ALA A 380 -5.34 -4.31 -18.22
C ALA A 380 -5.72 -2.89 -18.70
N LEU A 381 -5.97 -2.71 -20.00
CA LEU A 381 -6.46 -1.43 -20.53
C LEU A 381 -7.83 -1.06 -20.00
N THR A 382 -8.77 -2.03 -19.91
CA THR A 382 -10.09 -1.77 -19.33
C THR A 382 -9.99 -1.28 -17.90
N LEU A 383 -9.16 -1.94 -17.09
CA LEU A 383 -8.91 -1.55 -15.70
C LEU A 383 -8.31 -0.14 -15.60
N LEU A 384 -7.28 0.15 -16.40
CA LEU A 384 -6.61 1.45 -16.44
C LEU A 384 -7.54 2.57 -16.90
N VAL A 385 -8.29 2.34 -17.99
CA VAL A 385 -9.20 3.35 -18.57
C VAL A 385 -10.34 3.66 -17.62
N LEU A 386 -10.95 2.64 -16.99
CA LEU A 386 -12.00 2.85 -16.01
C LEU A 386 -11.47 3.63 -14.79
N PHE A 387 -10.29 3.29 -14.31
CA PHE A 387 -9.66 4.01 -13.19
C PHE A 387 -9.39 5.47 -13.56
N LEU A 388 -8.65 5.71 -14.64
CA LEU A 388 -8.28 7.08 -15.04
C LEU A 388 -9.51 7.93 -15.39
N SER A 389 -10.50 7.37 -16.13
CA SER A 389 -11.71 8.12 -16.48
C SER A 389 -12.52 8.51 -15.26
N GLN A 390 -12.58 7.66 -14.21
CA GLN A 390 -13.25 7.98 -12.97
C GLN A 390 -12.53 9.14 -12.24
N VAL A 391 -11.20 9.04 -12.06
CA VAL A 391 -10.41 10.08 -11.38
C VAL A 391 -10.50 11.42 -12.11
N PHE A 392 -10.33 11.42 -13.44
CA PHE A 392 -10.41 12.65 -14.23
C PHE A 392 -11.81 13.26 -14.24
N LEU A 393 -12.86 12.42 -14.33
CA LEU A 393 -14.23 12.90 -14.32
C LEU A 393 -14.62 13.49 -12.97
N GLU A 394 -14.25 12.83 -11.87
CA GLU A 394 -14.46 13.34 -10.52
C GLU A 394 -13.73 14.69 -10.34
N PHE A 395 -12.47 14.76 -10.73
CA PHE A 395 -11.69 16.00 -10.68
C PHE A 395 -12.32 17.13 -11.52
N ALA A 396 -12.76 16.81 -12.73
CA ALA A 396 -13.40 17.78 -13.61
C ALA A 396 -14.72 18.35 -13.04
N LEU A 397 -15.49 17.51 -12.33
CA LEU A 397 -16.70 17.94 -11.63
C LEU A 397 -16.37 18.82 -10.42
N ILE A 398 -15.39 18.41 -9.60
CA ILE A 398 -14.93 19.18 -8.44
C ILE A 398 -14.43 20.57 -8.85
N ARG A 399 -13.75 20.66 -10.00
CA ARG A 399 -13.24 21.93 -10.56
C ARG A 399 -14.27 22.70 -11.39
N GLU A 400 -15.51 22.20 -11.49
CA GLU A 400 -16.58 22.79 -12.30
C GLU A 400 -16.20 22.99 -13.78
N VAL A 401 -15.19 22.20 -14.27
CA VAL A 401 -14.79 22.21 -15.69
C VAL A 401 -15.87 21.61 -16.57
N VAL A 402 -16.62 20.64 -16.01
CA VAL A 402 -17.73 19.96 -16.68
C VAL A 402 -18.97 20.11 -15.82
N ALA A 403 -20.03 20.67 -16.41
CA ALA A 403 -21.35 20.75 -15.77
C ALA A 403 -22.18 19.52 -16.16
N LEU A 404 -22.27 18.53 -15.27
CA LEU A 404 -23.19 17.39 -15.43
C LEU A 404 -24.28 17.48 -14.35
N PRO A 405 -25.49 16.94 -14.62
CA PRO A 405 -26.57 16.89 -13.63
C PRO A 405 -26.36 15.78 -12.58
N VAL A 406 -25.10 15.53 -12.20
CA VAL A 406 -24.68 14.49 -11.23
C VAL A 406 -23.60 15.05 -10.32
N SER A 407 -23.59 14.63 -9.07
CA SER A 407 -22.56 15.01 -8.10
C SER A 407 -21.29 14.15 -8.26
N SER A 408 -20.18 14.57 -7.64
CA SER A 408 -18.98 13.73 -7.57
C SER A 408 -19.26 12.38 -6.90
N THR A 409 -20.09 12.34 -5.87
CA THR A 409 -20.50 11.10 -5.19
C THR A 409 -21.32 10.18 -6.10
N ASP A 410 -22.19 10.73 -6.96
CA ASP A 410 -22.93 9.92 -7.93
C ASP A 410 -21.97 9.24 -8.92
N ILE A 411 -20.90 9.92 -9.34
CA ILE A 411 -19.85 9.32 -10.19
C ILE A 411 -19.21 8.13 -9.51
N LEU A 412 -18.87 8.25 -8.21
CA LEU A 412 -18.30 7.13 -7.46
C LEU A 412 -19.25 5.92 -7.45
N LEU A 413 -20.53 6.14 -7.21
CA LEU A 413 -21.55 5.09 -7.20
C LEU A 413 -21.79 4.48 -8.59
N ILE A 414 -21.80 5.29 -9.66
CA ILE A 414 -21.93 4.83 -11.03
C ILE A 414 -20.76 3.92 -11.41
N TYR A 415 -19.51 4.34 -11.13
CA TYR A 415 -18.34 3.51 -11.39
C TYR A 415 -18.30 2.26 -10.52
N SER A 416 -18.76 2.35 -9.26
CA SER A 416 -18.95 1.18 -8.40
C SER A 416 -19.89 0.15 -9.04
N ALA A 417 -21.03 0.61 -9.54
CA ALA A 417 -21.99 -0.26 -10.23
C ALA A 417 -21.38 -0.88 -11.51
N ILE A 418 -20.65 -0.09 -12.31
CA ILE A 418 -19.94 -0.59 -13.51
C ILE A 418 -18.95 -1.70 -13.13
N TYR A 419 -18.10 -1.48 -12.13
CA TYR A 419 -17.14 -2.48 -11.69
C TYR A 419 -17.81 -3.75 -11.14
N VAL A 420 -18.86 -3.61 -10.33
CA VAL A 420 -19.62 -4.75 -9.81
C VAL A 420 -20.27 -5.55 -10.94
N VAL A 421 -20.89 -4.90 -11.91
CA VAL A 421 -21.50 -5.58 -13.07
C VAL A 421 -20.44 -6.31 -13.88
N LEU A 422 -19.34 -5.65 -14.25
CA LEU A 422 -18.24 -6.27 -15.01
C LEU A 422 -17.61 -7.43 -14.23
N GLY A 423 -17.35 -7.24 -12.95
CA GLY A 423 -16.81 -8.29 -12.06
C GLY A 423 -17.74 -9.49 -11.98
N THR A 424 -19.04 -9.26 -11.77
CA THR A 424 -20.06 -10.33 -11.71
C THR A 424 -20.13 -11.11 -13.01
N VAL A 425 -20.16 -10.43 -14.17
CA VAL A 425 -20.14 -11.07 -15.49
C VAL A 425 -18.90 -11.96 -15.65
N LEU A 426 -17.74 -11.49 -15.20
CA LEU A 426 -16.51 -12.28 -15.25
C LEU A 426 -16.54 -13.47 -14.28
N PHE A 427 -16.99 -13.31 -13.05
CA PHE A 427 -17.15 -14.42 -12.10
C PHE A 427 -18.08 -15.49 -12.64
N VAL A 428 -19.23 -15.10 -13.20
CA VAL A 428 -20.18 -16.03 -13.79
C VAL A 428 -19.58 -16.74 -15.01
N SER A 429 -18.95 -16.00 -15.92
CA SER A 429 -18.30 -16.57 -17.12
C SER A 429 -17.13 -17.49 -16.78
N ARG A 430 -16.40 -17.20 -15.71
CA ARG A 430 -15.22 -17.94 -15.24
C ARG A 430 -15.54 -18.87 -14.05
N ARG A 431 -16.81 -19.17 -13.78
CA ARG A 431 -17.26 -19.96 -12.60
C ARG A 431 -16.51 -21.27 -12.39
N ARG A 432 -16.13 -21.97 -13.48
CA ARG A 432 -15.35 -23.24 -13.40
C ARG A 432 -13.92 -22.98 -12.93
N ALA A 433 -13.28 -21.89 -13.36
CA ALA A 433 -11.95 -21.50 -12.91
C ALA A 433 -12.00 -21.04 -11.45
N PHE A 434 -13.01 -20.25 -11.09
CA PHE A 434 -13.26 -19.83 -9.72
C PHE A 434 -13.47 -21.03 -8.77
N GLY A 435 -14.29 -22.02 -9.14
CA GLY A 435 -14.48 -23.22 -8.34
C GLY A 435 -13.20 -24.04 -8.15
N ARG A 436 -12.30 -24.08 -9.16
CA ARG A 436 -10.98 -24.71 -9.02
C ARG A 436 -10.06 -23.93 -8.09
N LEU A 437 -10.04 -22.59 -8.20
CA LEU A 437 -9.28 -21.71 -7.32
C LEU A 437 -9.66 -21.94 -5.86
N VAL A 438 -10.96 -21.82 -5.53
CA VAL A 438 -11.47 -22.01 -4.16
C VAL A 438 -11.16 -23.40 -3.62
N ARG A 439 -11.34 -24.46 -4.41
CA ARG A 439 -11.02 -25.84 -3.97
C ARG A 439 -9.53 -26.03 -3.68
N ARG A 440 -8.66 -25.46 -4.54
CA ARG A 440 -7.22 -25.51 -4.34
C ARG A 440 -6.82 -24.79 -3.05
N THR A 441 -7.29 -23.55 -2.87
CA THR A 441 -7.01 -22.78 -1.65
C THR A 441 -7.56 -23.47 -0.41
N ALA A 442 -8.78 -24.04 -0.46
CA ALA A 442 -9.34 -24.81 0.65
C ALA A 442 -8.50 -26.05 0.97
N GLY A 443 -7.91 -26.71 -0.04
CA GLY A 443 -6.95 -27.78 0.15
C GLY A 443 -5.71 -27.29 0.90
N THR A 444 -5.05 -26.24 0.40
CA THR A 444 -3.87 -25.63 1.05
C THR A 444 -4.15 -25.24 2.52
N VAL A 445 -5.30 -24.65 2.80
CA VAL A 445 -5.72 -24.30 4.18
C VAL A 445 -5.95 -25.56 5.01
N GLY A 446 -6.59 -26.59 4.44
CA GLY A 446 -6.84 -27.88 5.11
C GLY A 446 -5.53 -28.60 5.45
N ASP A 447 -4.59 -28.65 4.53
CA ASP A 447 -3.27 -29.26 4.72
C ASP A 447 -2.47 -28.51 5.80
N ALA A 448 -2.47 -27.20 5.77
CA ALA A 448 -1.83 -26.37 6.79
C ALA A 448 -2.45 -26.56 8.19
N MET A 449 -3.74 -26.86 8.29
CA MET A 449 -4.40 -27.17 9.56
C MET A 449 -4.12 -28.59 10.05
N SER A 450 -3.96 -29.55 9.16
CA SER A 450 -3.72 -30.97 9.50
C SER A 450 -2.27 -31.25 9.93
N THR A 451 -1.29 -30.60 9.32
CA THR A 451 0.15 -30.73 9.69
C THR A 451 0.49 -30.16 11.06
N GLY A 452 -0.37 -29.36 11.66
CA GLY A 452 -0.22 -28.86 13.04
C GLY A 452 -0.48 -29.91 14.13
N GLY A 453 -0.92 -31.14 13.79
CA GLY A 453 -1.22 -32.22 14.72
C GLY A 453 -0.16 -33.34 14.84
N GLU A 454 0.73 -33.47 13.91
CA GLU A 454 1.81 -34.46 13.95
C GLU A 454 3.14 -33.79 14.30
N GLN A 455 3.47 -33.73 15.58
CA GLN A 455 4.87 -33.61 16.00
C GLN A 455 5.58 -34.94 15.61
N PRO A 456 6.74 -34.89 14.94
CA PRO A 456 7.52 -36.10 14.75
C PRO A 456 7.91 -36.60 16.15
N HIS A 457 7.34 -37.73 16.53
CA HIS A 457 7.88 -38.52 17.64
C HIS A 457 9.36 -38.75 17.35
N SER A 458 10.24 -38.17 18.16
CA SER A 458 11.62 -38.61 18.25
C SER A 458 11.64 -40.13 18.54
N ALA A 459 11.93 -40.87 17.53
CA ALA A 459 12.41 -42.27 17.74
C ALA A 459 13.85 -42.15 18.24
N ASP A 460 14.00 -42.06 19.55
CA ASP A 460 15.18 -42.55 20.24
C ASP A 460 15.10 -44.08 20.16
N ASP A 461 16.05 -44.69 19.42
CA ASP A 461 16.69 -45.95 19.69
C ASP A 461 18.07 -46.01 19.00
#